data_dd62f6c9441fe7ea0bcec2b1a72f14b6
#
_entry.id   dd62f6c9441fe7ea0bcec2b1a72f14b6
#
_cell.length_a   1.000
_cell.length_b   1.000
_cell.length_c   1.000
_cell.angle_alpha   90.00
_cell.angle_beta   90.00
_cell.angle_gamma   90.00
#
_symmetry.space_group_name_H-M   'P 1'
#
loop_
_entity.id
_entity.type
_entity.pdbx_description
1 polymer ?
#
loop_
_entity_poly.entity_id
_entity_poly.type
_entity_poly.pdbx_seq_one_letter_code
_entity_poly.pdbx_strand_id
1 'polypeptide(L)'
;DPALVLLLPHGYEGAGPEHSPARPERFLELCGNNNIIVVYPTTGAQCFHMLRRQVKAPYRKPMVVMTPKSLLRKPTSHLEELISGRFHEILDDPNFVGAKDSARKRVKQVQLVSGKLYYELHERREELGRDDVALVRIEQLYPFHADLLGEILSRYPKSAELVYVQEEPRNMGAYLFVADRIDTTRGLGRPRYIGRPA
;
A
#
# COMPACT_ATOMS: atom_id res chain seq x y z
N ASP A 1 -6.79 -10.76 25.64
CA ASP A 1 -6.83 -11.79 24.70
C ASP A 1 -6.19 -11.51 23.34
N PRO A 2 -5.89 -12.59 22.61
CA PRO A 2 -4.90 -12.56 21.54
C PRO A 2 -5.23 -11.58 20.45
N ALA A 3 -4.23 -11.24 19.70
CA ALA A 3 -4.29 -10.43 18.54
C ALA A 3 -5.31 -10.98 17.52
N LEU A 4 -6.53 -10.48 17.57
CA LEU A 4 -7.56 -10.78 16.56
C LEU A 4 -7.06 -10.34 15.18
N VAL A 5 -7.14 -11.24 14.21
CA VAL A 5 -6.86 -10.92 12.80
C VAL A 5 -8.15 -11.09 12.01
N LEU A 6 -8.59 -10.01 11.39
CA LEU A 6 -9.76 -10.00 10.50
C LEU A 6 -9.24 -9.97 9.05
N LEU A 7 -9.45 -11.06 8.31
CA LEU A 7 -9.18 -11.14 6.89
C LEU A 7 -10.45 -10.76 6.13
N LEU A 8 -10.48 -9.56 5.57
CA LEU A 8 -11.70 -9.01 4.98
C LEU A 8 -11.56 -8.89 3.46
N PRO A 9 -12.46 -9.50 2.68
CA PRO A 9 -12.41 -9.39 1.23
C PRO A 9 -12.63 -7.93 0.80
N HIS A 10 -11.72 -7.43 -0.04
CA HIS A 10 -11.77 -6.07 -0.54
C HIS A 10 -11.18 -6.01 -1.96
N GLY A 11 -11.80 -5.20 -2.81
CA GLY A 11 -11.43 -5.00 -4.20
C GLY A 11 -12.64 -5.04 -5.13
N TYR A 12 -12.60 -4.26 -6.20
CA TYR A 12 -13.68 -4.22 -7.20
C TYR A 12 -13.48 -5.31 -8.26
N GLU A 13 -13.72 -6.56 -7.87
CA GLU A 13 -13.42 -7.75 -8.67
C GLU A 13 -14.64 -8.39 -9.35
N GLY A 14 -15.78 -7.71 -9.37
CA GLY A 14 -17.00 -8.17 -10.05
C GLY A 14 -17.73 -9.33 -9.37
N ALA A 15 -17.34 -9.73 -8.15
CA ALA A 15 -17.95 -10.85 -7.42
C ALA A 15 -19.22 -10.46 -6.62
N GLY A 16 -19.79 -9.29 -6.88
CA GLY A 16 -20.93 -8.73 -6.15
C GLY A 16 -20.54 -7.87 -4.96
N PRO A 17 -21.42 -6.92 -4.55
CA PRO A 17 -21.11 -5.94 -3.53
C PRO A 17 -20.91 -6.55 -2.12
N GLU A 18 -21.53 -7.67 -1.82
CA GLU A 18 -21.42 -8.38 -0.54
C GLU A 18 -20.11 -9.18 -0.39
N HIS A 19 -19.37 -9.37 -1.47
CA HIS A 19 -18.11 -10.15 -1.49
C HIS A 19 -16.85 -9.30 -1.53
N SER A 20 -16.98 -7.98 -1.57
CA SER A 20 -15.84 -7.06 -1.65
C SER A 20 -15.98 -5.77 -0.81
N PRO A 21 -16.83 -5.70 0.23
CA PRO A 21 -17.12 -4.44 0.90
C PRO A 21 -16.43 -4.31 2.26
N ALA A 22 -15.16 -4.68 2.39
CA ALA A 22 -14.44 -4.45 3.65
C ALA A 22 -14.41 -2.97 4.03
N ARG A 23 -14.37 -2.08 3.04
CA ARG A 23 -14.41 -0.62 3.21
C ARG A 23 -13.34 -0.12 4.18
N PRO A 24 -12.09 -0.01 3.73
CA PRO A 24 -10.96 0.39 4.56
C PRO A 24 -11.20 1.72 5.29
N GLU A 25 -11.92 2.66 4.67
CA GLU A 25 -12.28 3.94 5.26
C GLU A 25 -12.97 3.81 6.62
N ARG A 26 -13.85 2.83 6.80
CA ARG A 26 -14.56 2.61 8.07
C ARG A 26 -13.61 2.20 9.20
N PHE A 27 -12.61 1.37 8.90
CA PHE A 27 -11.61 0.98 9.89
C PHE A 27 -10.63 2.11 10.15
N LEU A 28 -10.30 2.90 9.13
CA LEU A 28 -9.40 4.03 9.27
C LEU A 28 -10.02 5.16 10.11
N GLU A 29 -11.35 5.33 10.08
CA GLU A 29 -12.08 6.24 10.97
C GLU A 29 -11.99 5.82 12.44
N LEU A 30 -11.88 4.53 12.72
CA LEU A 30 -11.74 4.00 14.08
C LEU A 30 -10.31 4.06 14.61
N CYS A 31 -9.34 4.45 13.78
CA CYS A 31 -7.94 4.50 14.16
C CYS A 31 -7.61 5.67 15.08
N GLY A 32 -7.05 5.38 16.23
CA GLY A 32 -6.57 6.38 17.18
C GLY A 32 -5.61 5.78 18.20
N ASN A 33 -4.56 6.51 18.58
CA ASN A 33 -3.59 6.10 19.60
C ASN A 33 -3.00 4.69 19.39
N ASN A 34 -2.79 4.30 18.14
CA ASN A 34 -2.29 2.98 17.76
C ASN A 34 -3.15 1.81 18.30
N ASN A 35 -4.47 1.98 18.35
CA ASN A 35 -5.42 1.00 18.90
C ASN A 35 -5.56 -0.26 18.03
N ILE A 36 -5.54 -0.13 16.72
CA ILE A 36 -5.66 -1.22 15.73
C ILE A 36 -4.54 -1.13 14.70
N ILE A 37 -4.41 -2.17 13.87
CA ILE A 37 -3.50 -2.19 12.72
C ILE A 37 -4.35 -2.42 11.48
N VAL A 38 -4.16 -1.62 10.43
CA VAL A 38 -4.86 -1.77 9.15
C VAL A 38 -3.82 -1.98 8.05
N VAL A 39 -3.88 -3.12 7.36
CA VAL A 39 -2.92 -3.53 6.35
C VAL A 39 -3.58 -3.99 5.07
N TYR A 40 -2.88 -3.83 3.96
CA TYR A 40 -3.30 -4.26 2.64
C TYR A 40 -2.11 -4.90 1.90
N PRO A 41 -1.72 -6.14 2.28
CA PRO A 41 -0.54 -6.79 1.74
C PRO A 41 -0.71 -7.11 0.26
N THR A 42 0.32 -6.82 -0.55
CA THR A 42 0.30 -7.06 -1.99
C THR A 42 0.95 -8.38 -2.38
N THR A 43 1.78 -8.99 -1.53
CA THR A 43 2.49 -10.23 -1.85
C THR A 43 2.27 -11.32 -0.80
N GLY A 44 2.49 -12.58 -1.19
CA GLY A 44 2.44 -13.72 -0.26
C GLY A 44 3.44 -13.58 0.88
N ALA A 45 4.66 -13.09 0.60
CA ALA A 45 5.67 -12.82 1.62
C ALA A 45 5.22 -11.74 2.61
N GLN A 46 4.64 -10.64 2.12
CA GLN A 46 4.07 -9.60 2.98
C GLN A 46 2.95 -10.16 3.87
N CYS A 47 2.06 -10.98 3.31
CA CYS A 47 1.00 -11.61 4.07
C CYS A 47 1.55 -12.55 5.17
N PHE A 48 2.52 -13.38 4.84
CA PHE A 48 3.18 -14.28 5.79
C PHE A 48 3.88 -13.51 6.92
N HIS A 49 4.71 -12.53 6.57
CA HIS A 49 5.46 -11.77 7.57
C HIS A 49 4.61 -10.84 8.41
N MET A 50 3.50 -10.34 7.87
CA MET A 50 2.49 -9.60 8.62
C MET A 50 1.89 -10.47 9.73
N LEU A 51 1.44 -11.70 9.41
CA LEU A 51 0.92 -12.66 10.39
C LEU A 51 1.99 -13.05 11.40
N ARG A 52 3.22 -13.34 10.95
CA ARG A 52 4.35 -13.63 11.81
C ARG A 52 4.66 -12.48 12.78
N ARG A 53 4.64 -11.23 12.29
CA ARG A 53 4.80 -10.04 13.13
C ARG A 53 3.70 -9.96 14.19
N GLN A 54 2.44 -10.19 13.81
CA GLN A 54 1.29 -10.12 14.69
C GLN A 54 1.40 -11.12 15.86
N VAL A 55 1.82 -12.36 15.57
CA VAL A 55 2.00 -13.39 16.60
C VAL A 55 3.17 -13.08 17.53
N LYS A 56 4.27 -12.54 17.01
CA LYS A 56 5.50 -12.26 17.76
C LYS A 56 5.52 -10.92 18.48
N ALA A 57 4.56 -10.03 18.18
CA ALA A 57 4.52 -8.70 18.77
C ALA A 57 4.32 -8.78 20.31
N PRO A 58 5.03 -7.92 21.07
CA PRO A 58 4.92 -7.87 22.53
C PRO A 58 3.62 -7.20 23.01
N TYR A 59 2.78 -6.77 22.09
CA TYR A 59 1.48 -6.13 22.34
C TYR A 59 0.34 -6.96 21.76
N ARG A 60 -0.88 -6.67 22.20
CA ARG A 60 -2.12 -7.30 21.70
C ARG A 60 -3.03 -6.21 21.14
N LYS A 61 -3.06 -6.12 19.80
CA LYS A 61 -3.90 -5.17 19.05
C LYS A 61 -4.59 -5.92 17.91
N PRO A 62 -5.87 -5.67 17.66
CA PRO A 62 -6.52 -6.27 16.49
C PRO A 62 -5.88 -5.77 15.19
N MET A 63 -5.82 -6.65 14.22
CA MET A 63 -5.32 -6.35 12.88
C MET A 63 -6.40 -6.61 11.84
N VAL A 64 -6.67 -5.62 11.03
CA VAL A 64 -7.60 -5.68 9.89
C VAL A 64 -6.79 -5.78 8.61
N VAL A 65 -7.04 -6.83 7.84
CA VAL A 65 -6.31 -7.15 6.62
C VAL A 65 -7.27 -7.08 5.43
N MET A 66 -6.98 -6.21 4.49
CA MET A 66 -7.67 -6.18 3.20
C MET A 66 -7.15 -7.30 2.32
N THR A 67 -8.04 -8.21 1.89
CA THR A 67 -7.67 -9.43 1.16
C THR A 67 -8.43 -9.53 -0.16
N PRO A 68 -7.87 -9.03 -1.27
CA PRO A 68 -8.47 -9.21 -2.58
C PRO A 68 -8.39 -10.67 -3.03
N LYS A 69 -9.48 -11.20 -3.57
CA LYS A 69 -9.59 -12.62 -3.95
C LYS A 69 -8.61 -13.01 -5.07
N SER A 70 -8.38 -12.12 -6.02
CA SER A 70 -7.48 -12.35 -7.16
C SER A 70 -6.05 -12.66 -6.72
N LEU A 71 -5.57 -12.06 -5.63
CA LEU A 71 -4.22 -12.29 -5.14
C LEU A 71 -4.03 -13.65 -4.46
N LEU A 72 -5.10 -14.33 -4.03
CA LEU A 72 -5.01 -15.65 -3.39
C LEU A 72 -4.40 -16.74 -4.30
N ARG A 73 -4.48 -16.57 -5.61
CA ARG A 73 -3.99 -17.52 -6.61
C ARG A 73 -2.82 -17.00 -7.44
N LYS A 74 -2.42 -15.74 -7.24
CA LYS A 74 -1.32 -15.12 -7.99
C LYS A 74 0.01 -15.43 -7.28
N PRO A 75 0.98 -16.07 -7.95
CA PRO A 75 2.31 -16.25 -7.38
C PRO A 75 3.01 -14.88 -7.32
N THR A 76 3.15 -14.35 -6.13
CA THR A 76 3.62 -12.97 -5.91
C THR A 76 4.90 -12.89 -5.09
N SER A 77 5.49 -14.05 -4.76
CA SER A 77 6.68 -14.09 -3.88
C SER A 77 7.58 -15.25 -4.25
N HIS A 78 8.88 -15.06 -4.01
CA HIS A 78 9.89 -16.11 -4.06
C HIS A 78 10.12 -16.71 -2.67
N LEU A 79 10.67 -17.93 -2.63
CA LEU A 79 10.91 -18.65 -1.38
C LEU A 79 11.86 -17.91 -0.44
N GLU A 80 12.88 -17.26 -0.98
CA GLU A 80 13.85 -16.47 -0.25
C GLU A 80 13.20 -15.35 0.55
N GLU A 81 12.17 -14.70 -0.01
CA GLU A 81 11.42 -13.64 0.66
C GLU A 81 10.65 -14.17 1.89
N LEU A 82 10.20 -15.43 1.85
CA LEU A 82 9.54 -16.08 2.98
C LEU A 82 10.53 -16.49 4.08
N ILE A 83 11.73 -16.93 3.71
CA ILE A 83 12.73 -17.44 4.65
C ILE A 83 13.44 -16.30 5.39
N SER A 84 13.94 -15.31 4.67
CA SER A 84 14.82 -14.25 5.18
C SER A 84 14.17 -12.88 5.25
N GLY A 85 12.92 -12.73 4.79
CA GLY A 85 12.21 -11.47 4.75
C GLY A 85 11.61 -11.01 6.08
N ARG A 86 10.96 -9.88 6.00
CA ARG A 86 10.14 -9.30 7.07
C ARG A 86 8.93 -8.57 6.46
N PHE A 87 7.98 -8.18 7.27
CA PHE A 87 6.93 -7.27 6.84
C PHE A 87 7.51 -5.86 6.65
N HIS A 88 7.20 -5.27 5.50
CA HIS A 88 7.54 -3.89 5.17
C HIS A 88 6.25 -3.07 5.07
N GLU A 89 6.16 -2.02 5.83
CA GLU A 89 4.97 -1.15 5.88
C GLU A 89 4.77 -0.36 4.59
N ILE A 90 5.88 -0.05 3.92
CA ILE A 90 5.89 0.59 2.59
C ILE A 90 6.97 -0.09 1.77
N LEU A 91 6.65 -0.40 0.53
CA LEU A 91 7.58 -0.99 -0.44
C LEU A 91 7.88 0.02 -1.55
N ASP A 92 9.16 0.29 -1.75
CA ASP A 92 9.64 1.05 -2.91
C ASP A 92 9.40 0.26 -4.20
N ASP A 93 9.44 0.93 -5.34
CA ASP A 93 9.26 0.30 -6.64
C ASP A 93 10.45 -0.64 -6.95
N PRO A 94 10.19 -1.94 -7.21
CA PRO A 94 11.26 -2.90 -7.49
C PRO A 94 12.10 -2.54 -8.71
N ASN A 95 11.56 -1.81 -9.69
CA ASN A 95 12.31 -1.37 -10.88
C ASN A 95 13.40 -0.34 -10.52
N PHE A 96 13.29 0.29 -9.36
CA PHE A 96 14.26 1.29 -8.90
C PHE A 96 15.05 0.84 -7.67
N VAL A 97 14.70 -0.25 -7.01
CA VAL A 97 15.50 -0.82 -5.90
C VAL A 97 16.83 -1.31 -6.45
N GLY A 98 17.94 -0.78 -5.93
CA GLY A 98 19.29 -1.09 -6.45
C GLY A 98 19.64 -0.48 -7.81
N ALA A 99 18.71 0.24 -8.43
CA ALA A 99 18.97 0.92 -9.69
C ALA A 99 19.96 2.08 -9.53
N LYS A 100 20.68 2.43 -10.63
CA LYS A 100 21.53 3.61 -10.66
C LYS A 100 20.69 4.87 -10.42
N ASP A 101 21.28 5.87 -9.76
CA ASP A 101 20.63 7.17 -9.52
C ASP A 101 20.08 7.84 -10.78
N SER A 102 20.74 7.60 -11.93
CA SER A 102 20.30 8.13 -13.22
C SER A 102 18.92 7.64 -13.64
N ALA A 103 18.52 6.41 -13.27
CA ALA A 103 17.18 5.89 -13.55
C ALA A 103 16.13 6.61 -12.70
N ARG A 104 16.38 6.78 -11.40
CA ARG A 104 15.49 7.50 -10.50
C ARG A 104 15.29 8.98 -10.90
N LYS A 105 16.36 9.62 -11.40
CA LYS A 105 16.32 11.03 -11.84
C LYS A 105 15.36 11.28 -13.02
N ARG A 106 14.99 10.24 -13.78
CA ARG A 106 14.02 10.35 -14.88
C ARG A 106 12.57 10.27 -14.43
N VAL A 107 12.32 9.85 -13.20
CA VAL A 107 10.96 9.72 -12.67
C VAL A 107 10.28 11.09 -12.61
N LYS A 108 9.15 11.20 -13.28
CA LYS A 108 8.30 12.39 -13.33
C LYS A 108 7.06 12.26 -12.45
N GLN A 109 6.69 11.04 -12.10
CA GLN A 109 5.52 10.77 -11.27
C GLN A 109 5.78 9.60 -10.33
N VAL A 110 5.45 9.77 -9.06
CA VAL A 110 5.43 8.70 -8.05
C VAL A 110 3.97 8.42 -7.70
N GLN A 111 3.53 7.22 -7.99
CA GLN A 111 2.18 6.74 -7.68
C GLN A 111 2.20 5.92 -6.40
N LEU A 112 1.51 6.40 -5.38
CA LEU A 112 1.22 5.66 -4.17
C LEU A 112 -0.01 4.78 -4.41
N VAL A 113 0.08 3.51 -4.08
CA VAL A 113 -0.98 2.53 -4.32
C VAL A 113 -1.04 1.49 -3.20
N SER A 114 -2.20 0.92 -2.96
CA SER A 114 -2.41 -0.20 -2.04
C SER A 114 -3.12 -1.36 -2.75
N GLY A 115 -2.81 -2.58 -2.32
CA GLY A 115 -3.52 -3.78 -2.75
C GLY A 115 -3.32 -4.16 -4.21
N LYS A 116 -4.31 -4.87 -4.77
CA LYS A 116 -4.22 -5.52 -6.09
C LYS A 116 -4.02 -4.55 -7.26
N LEU A 117 -4.48 -3.30 -7.14
CA LEU A 117 -4.34 -2.29 -8.17
C LEU A 117 -2.87 -2.06 -8.57
N TYR A 118 -1.94 -2.32 -7.66
CA TYR A 118 -0.51 -2.31 -7.98
C TYR A 118 -0.17 -3.15 -9.22
N TYR A 119 -0.74 -4.35 -9.33
CA TYR A 119 -0.44 -5.26 -10.45
C TYR A 119 -0.99 -4.76 -11.77
N GLU A 120 -2.19 -4.19 -11.77
CA GLU A 120 -2.80 -3.59 -12.96
C GLU A 120 -2.00 -2.37 -13.44
N LEU A 121 -1.56 -1.52 -12.50
CA LEU A 121 -0.69 -0.38 -12.80
C LEU A 121 0.69 -0.82 -13.31
N HIS A 122 1.26 -1.85 -12.71
CA HIS A 122 2.55 -2.40 -13.12
C HIS A 122 2.47 -2.98 -14.53
N GLU A 123 1.52 -3.84 -14.82
CA GLU A 123 1.29 -4.41 -16.14
C GLU A 123 1.08 -3.29 -17.19
N ARG A 124 0.25 -2.31 -16.87
CA ARG A 124 -0.01 -1.18 -17.78
C ARG A 124 1.23 -0.29 -18.01
N ARG A 125 2.03 -0.09 -16.98
CA ARG A 125 3.30 0.65 -17.09
C ARG A 125 4.27 -0.05 -18.05
N GLU A 126 4.43 -1.38 -17.91
CA GLU A 126 5.30 -2.17 -18.78
C GLU A 126 4.80 -2.16 -20.25
N GLU A 127 3.49 -2.35 -20.47
CA GLU A 127 2.89 -2.26 -21.80
C GLU A 127 3.15 -0.91 -22.50
N LEU A 128 3.14 0.18 -21.74
CA LEU A 128 3.34 1.54 -22.25
C LEU A 128 4.82 1.94 -22.31
N GLY A 129 5.74 1.10 -21.84
CA GLY A 129 7.17 1.41 -21.76
C GLY A 129 7.48 2.63 -20.89
N ARG A 130 6.71 2.88 -19.82
CA ARG A 130 6.85 4.07 -18.96
C ARG A 130 7.93 3.84 -17.90
N ASP A 131 9.12 4.34 -18.15
CA ASP A 131 10.25 4.32 -17.22
C ASP A 131 10.35 5.60 -16.35
N ASP A 132 9.41 6.51 -16.52
CA ASP A 132 9.30 7.79 -15.82
C ASP A 132 8.23 7.79 -14.70
N VAL A 133 7.65 6.61 -14.40
CA VAL A 133 6.65 6.41 -13.34
C VAL A 133 7.16 5.40 -12.32
N ALA A 134 7.16 5.78 -11.04
CA ALA A 134 7.46 4.88 -9.94
C ALA A 134 6.17 4.47 -9.21
N LEU A 135 6.07 3.19 -8.80
CA LEU A 135 4.94 2.61 -8.07
C LEU A 135 5.37 2.27 -6.64
N VAL A 136 5.02 3.10 -5.67
CA VAL A 136 5.32 2.88 -4.25
C VAL A 136 4.09 2.29 -3.57
N ARG A 137 4.26 1.12 -2.94
CA ARG A 137 3.16 0.39 -2.32
C ARG A 137 3.03 0.71 -0.83
N ILE A 138 1.85 1.14 -0.41
CA ILE A 138 1.53 1.30 1.01
C ILE A 138 0.85 0.02 1.48
N GLU A 139 1.64 -0.83 2.17
CA GLU A 139 1.20 -2.13 2.68
C GLU A 139 0.51 -2.00 4.04
N GLN A 140 0.91 -0.99 4.84
CA GLN A 140 0.26 -0.66 6.11
C GLN A 140 -0.31 0.74 6.08
N LEU A 141 -1.64 0.82 6.17
CA LEU A 141 -2.39 2.06 6.20
C LEU A 141 -2.38 2.68 7.60
N TYR A 142 -2.43 1.85 8.65
CA TYR A 142 -2.35 2.31 10.04
C TYR A 142 -1.64 1.29 10.95
N PRO A 143 -0.78 1.72 11.88
CA PRO A 143 -0.21 3.08 11.96
C PRO A 143 0.52 3.47 10.68
N PHE A 144 0.36 4.73 10.27
CA PHE A 144 0.97 5.23 9.04
C PHE A 144 2.43 5.62 9.28
N HIS A 145 3.34 5.12 8.45
CA HIS A 145 4.79 5.34 8.57
C HIS A 145 5.25 6.51 7.67
N ALA A 146 4.89 7.72 8.07
CA ALA A 146 5.19 8.93 7.29
C ALA A 146 6.71 9.16 7.09
N ASP A 147 7.52 8.88 8.11
CA ASP A 147 8.99 9.03 8.01
C ASP A 147 9.57 8.05 6.97
N LEU A 148 9.16 6.79 6.99
CA LEU A 148 9.59 5.79 6.01
C LEU A 148 9.16 6.18 4.58
N LEU A 149 7.93 6.69 4.41
CA LEU A 149 7.50 7.22 3.12
C LEU A 149 8.39 8.38 2.68
N GLY A 150 8.68 9.32 3.58
CA GLY A 150 9.59 10.44 3.32
C GLY A 150 10.98 10.00 2.89
N GLU A 151 11.53 8.97 3.53
CA GLU A 151 12.82 8.38 3.15
C GLU A 151 12.78 7.79 1.73
N ILE A 152 11.73 7.05 1.38
CA ILE A 152 11.56 6.48 0.04
C ILE A 152 11.41 7.59 -0.99
N LEU A 153 10.54 8.57 -0.74
CA LEU A 153 10.30 9.69 -1.65
C LEU A 153 11.52 10.57 -1.86
N SER A 154 12.40 10.70 -0.86
CA SER A 154 13.66 11.46 -0.97
C SER A 154 14.61 10.92 -2.04
N ARG A 155 14.42 9.68 -2.47
CA ARG A 155 15.20 9.01 -3.52
C ARG A 155 14.76 9.42 -4.93
N TYR A 156 13.62 10.06 -5.06
CA TYR A 156 13.04 10.53 -6.32
C TYR A 156 13.20 12.05 -6.48
N PRO A 157 13.13 12.58 -7.71
CA PRO A 157 13.21 14.02 -7.94
C PRO A 157 12.11 14.78 -7.18
N LYS A 158 12.47 15.89 -6.54
CA LYS A 158 11.48 16.76 -5.88
C LYS A 158 10.44 17.35 -6.84
N SER A 159 10.77 17.37 -8.13
CA SER A 159 9.86 17.81 -9.21
C SER A 159 8.90 16.72 -9.67
N ALA A 160 9.07 15.47 -9.21
CA ALA A 160 8.16 14.39 -9.55
C ALA A 160 6.79 14.63 -8.88
N GLU A 161 5.74 14.51 -9.68
CA GLU A 161 4.37 14.62 -9.18
C GLU A 161 4.05 13.47 -8.22
N LEU A 162 3.54 13.77 -7.04
CA LEU A 162 3.06 12.76 -6.10
C LEU A 162 1.56 12.52 -6.30
N VAL A 163 1.21 11.27 -6.56
CA VAL A 163 -0.17 10.85 -6.85
C VAL A 163 -0.56 9.68 -5.93
N TYR A 164 -1.80 9.66 -5.48
CA TYR A 164 -2.39 8.49 -4.84
C TYR A 164 -3.45 7.87 -5.77
N VAL A 165 -3.27 6.59 -6.09
CA VAL A 165 -4.14 5.85 -7.00
C VAL A 165 -4.90 4.78 -6.23
N GLN A 166 -6.23 4.75 -6.36
CA GLN A 166 -7.08 3.73 -5.75
C GLN A 166 -8.25 3.33 -6.66
N GLU A 167 -8.83 2.16 -6.42
CA GLU A 167 -10.00 1.65 -7.13
C GLU A 167 -11.30 2.32 -6.66
N GLU A 168 -11.34 2.71 -5.40
CA GLU A 168 -12.50 3.27 -4.73
C GLU A 168 -12.78 4.70 -5.21
N PRO A 169 -14.03 5.15 -5.13
CA PRO A 169 -14.38 6.56 -5.29
C PRO A 169 -13.63 7.44 -4.27
N ARG A 170 -13.49 8.72 -4.59
CA ARG A 170 -12.71 9.68 -3.79
C ARG A 170 -13.13 9.77 -2.32
N ASN A 171 -14.43 9.59 -2.04
CA ASN A 171 -15.00 9.64 -0.68
C ASN A 171 -14.88 8.31 0.08
N MET A 172 -14.31 7.28 -0.54
CA MET A 172 -14.10 5.95 0.01
C MET A 172 -12.62 5.58 -0.07
N GLY A 173 -12.28 4.37 0.42
CA GLY A 173 -10.90 3.88 0.37
C GLY A 173 -9.99 4.61 1.37
N ALA A 174 -8.70 4.61 1.07
CA ALA A 174 -7.68 5.13 1.98
C ALA A 174 -7.17 6.54 1.63
N TYR A 175 -7.57 7.09 0.48
CA TYR A 175 -7.01 8.35 -0.03
C TYR A 175 -7.08 9.48 0.99
N LEU A 176 -8.26 9.78 1.54
CA LEU A 176 -8.43 10.93 2.45
C LEU A 176 -7.59 10.78 3.71
N PHE A 177 -7.52 9.56 4.25
CA PHE A 177 -6.74 9.25 5.43
C PHE A 177 -5.23 9.38 5.18
N VAL A 178 -4.73 8.85 4.07
CA VAL A 178 -3.31 8.88 3.72
C VAL A 178 -2.89 10.28 3.30
N ALA A 179 -3.70 10.96 2.50
CA ALA A 179 -3.39 12.30 2.00
C ALA A 179 -3.27 13.33 3.15
N ASP A 180 -4.13 13.26 4.16
CA ASP A 180 -4.05 14.11 5.34
C ASP A 180 -2.73 13.91 6.10
N ARG A 181 -2.29 12.66 6.26
CA ARG A 181 -1.05 12.33 6.96
C ARG A 181 0.20 12.72 6.19
N ILE A 182 0.17 12.65 4.87
CA ILE A 182 1.26 13.11 4.02
C ILE A 182 1.34 14.64 4.03
N ASP A 183 0.19 15.32 3.92
CA ASP A 183 0.10 16.78 3.90
C ASP A 183 0.62 17.41 5.19
N THR A 184 0.34 16.76 6.32
CA THR A 184 0.83 17.20 7.65
C THR A 184 2.27 16.82 7.93
N THR A 185 2.91 16.04 7.06
CA THR A 185 4.27 15.51 7.27
C THR A 185 5.29 16.24 6.40
N ARG A 186 6.19 17.01 7.04
CA ARG A 186 7.47 17.54 6.51
C ARG A 186 7.43 18.13 5.09
N GLY A 187 6.33 18.78 4.70
CA GLY A 187 6.28 19.53 3.44
C GLY A 187 6.25 18.66 2.18
N LEU A 188 5.82 17.41 2.28
CA LEU A 188 5.65 16.52 1.12
C LEU A 188 4.50 16.98 0.20
N GLY A 189 3.57 17.80 0.73
CA GLY A 189 2.38 18.25 0.03
C GLY A 189 1.34 17.14 -0.15
N ARG A 190 0.11 17.55 -0.39
CA ARG A 190 -1.01 16.61 -0.58
C ARG A 190 -0.88 15.89 -1.92
N PRO A 191 -0.90 14.54 -1.99
CA PRO A 191 -0.87 13.83 -3.25
C PRO A 191 -2.14 14.09 -4.07
N ARG A 192 -2.00 14.20 -5.39
CA ARG A 192 -3.15 14.27 -6.29
C ARG A 192 -3.87 12.92 -6.32
N TYR A 193 -5.19 12.97 -6.27
CA TYR A 193 -6.03 11.79 -6.36
C TYR A 193 -6.21 11.32 -7.81
N ILE A 194 -6.07 10.01 -8.02
CA ILE A 194 -6.53 9.31 -9.22
C ILE A 194 -7.40 8.12 -8.79
N GLY A 195 -8.61 8.05 -9.32
CA GLY A 195 -9.56 7.00 -9.03
C GLY A 195 -10.93 7.34 -9.60
N ARG A 196 -11.95 6.61 -9.18
CA ARG A 196 -13.33 6.85 -9.62
C ARG A 196 -13.87 8.16 -9.04
N PRO A 197 -14.79 8.84 -9.73
CA PRO A 197 -15.52 9.95 -9.12
C PRO A 197 -16.28 9.48 -7.88
N ALA A 198 -16.61 10.45 -7.00
CA ALA A 198 -17.42 10.18 -5.81
C ALA A 198 -18.90 9.98 -6.19
#